data_44aa60b3b91146c605eeae83f89713bb
#
_entry.id   44aa60b3b91146c605eeae83f89713bb
#
_cell.length_a   1.000
_cell.length_b   1.000
_cell.length_c   1.000
_cell.angle_alpha   90.00
_cell.angle_beta   90.00
_cell.angle_gamma   90.00
#
_symmetry.space_group_name_H-M   'P 1'
#
loop_
_entity.id
_entity.type
_entity.pdbx_description
1 polymer ?
#
loop_
_entity_poly.entity_id
_entity_poly.type
_entity_poly.pdbx_seq_one_letter_code
_entity_poly.pdbx_strand_id
1 'polypeptide(L)'
;GLGFIWMGLWIFMYKKPDENPHVNAAELAYIEQDKDNEEDKKATTPTTKDEKSISFLQCFKYPQTWAVFFGKFMTDGVWWFFLFWAPAYISDVYGFSSDTPTAQMLIFVLYAITMLSVYGGKLPTIIINKTGKNPYAARMQAMFIFALFPLLALFAQPLGNKEVFGEQAYWFPIIIIGIAGAAHQSWSANIYSVVGDMFPKSTIATIVGIGGMAGGI
;
A
#
# COMPACT_ATOMS: atom_id res chain seq x y z
N GLY A 1 18.15 -10.14 11.34
CA GLY A 1 19.34 -9.40 11.13
C GLY A 1 19.17 -7.96 10.69
N LEU A 2 18.85 -7.69 9.41
CA LEU A 2 18.81 -6.32 8.84
C LEU A 2 17.83 -5.37 9.55
N GLY A 3 16.72 -5.86 10.08
CA GLY A 3 15.76 -5.04 10.81
C GLY A 3 16.33 -4.39 12.08
N PHE A 4 17.24 -5.05 12.77
CA PHE A 4 17.91 -4.46 13.94
C PHE A 4 18.90 -3.36 13.54
N ILE A 5 19.57 -3.52 12.40
CA ILE A 5 20.45 -2.46 11.85
C ILE A 5 19.60 -1.24 11.49
N TRP A 6 18.46 -1.44 10.79
CA TRP A 6 17.52 -0.39 10.47
C TRP A 6 16.97 0.31 11.71
N MET A 7 16.58 -0.44 12.73
CA MET A 7 16.10 0.12 13.99
C MET A 7 17.17 0.98 14.68
N GLY A 8 18.42 0.52 14.68
CA GLY A 8 19.54 1.31 15.19
C GLY A 8 19.70 2.62 14.41
N LEU A 9 19.74 2.56 13.08
CA LEU A 9 19.82 3.76 12.24
C LEU A 9 18.65 4.70 12.49
N TRP A 10 17.44 4.18 12.63
CA TRP A 10 16.25 4.99 12.90
C TRP A 10 16.39 5.77 14.21
N ILE A 11 16.79 5.12 15.30
CA ILE A 11 16.94 5.76 16.61
C ILE A 11 17.94 6.92 16.55
N PHE A 12 19.04 6.78 15.80
CA PHE A 12 20.08 7.81 15.69
C PHE A 12 19.75 8.90 14.67
N MET A 13 19.05 8.59 13.60
CA MET A 13 18.83 9.52 12.49
C MET A 13 17.46 10.21 12.56
N TYR A 14 16.45 9.59 13.17
CA TYR A 14 15.13 10.19 13.25
C TYR A 14 15.11 11.33 14.28
N LYS A 15 14.65 12.49 13.83
CA LYS A 15 14.35 13.66 14.68
C LYS A 15 13.00 14.21 14.26
N LYS A 16 12.29 14.79 15.23
CA LYS A 16 11.06 15.53 14.91
C LYS A 16 11.41 16.74 14.04
N PRO A 17 10.47 17.22 13.21
CA PRO A 17 10.73 18.37 12.35
C PRO A 17 11.25 19.63 13.09
N ASP A 18 10.69 19.91 14.27
CA ASP A 18 11.05 21.00 15.16
C ASP A 18 12.44 20.85 15.82
N GLU A 19 12.92 19.63 15.97
CA GLU A 19 14.23 19.29 16.54
C GLU A 19 15.30 19.02 15.47
N ASN A 20 14.92 19.00 14.18
CA ASN A 20 15.82 18.64 13.09
C ASN A 20 16.56 19.86 12.55
N PRO A 21 17.91 19.93 12.68
CA PRO A 21 18.70 21.07 12.25
C PRO A 21 18.72 21.29 10.71
N HIS A 22 18.27 20.31 9.94
CA HIS A 22 18.20 20.38 8.48
C HIS A 22 16.87 20.95 7.96
N VAL A 23 15.87 21.12 8.82
CA VAL A 23 14.57 21.70 8.48
C VAL A 23 14.65 23.21 8.63
N ASN A 24 14.40 23.95 7.53
CA ASN A 24 14.38 25.41 7.57
C ASN A 24 13.01 25.94 8.07
N ALA A 25 12.96 27.22 8.45
CA ALA A 25 11.77 27.84 9.01
C ALA A 25 10.55 27.80 8.06
N ALA A 26 10.76 27.93 6.74
CA ALA A 26 9.68 27.88 5.76
C ALA A 26 9.13 26.47 5.59
N GLU A 27 9.99 25.46 5.65
CA GLU A 27 9.60 24.06 5.61
C GLU A 27 8.87 23.67 6.89
N LEU A 28 9.33 24.12 8.06
CA LEU A 28 8.65 23.88 9.32
C LEU A 28 7.27 24.51 9.33
N ALA A 29 7.13 25.76 8.88
CA ALA A 29 5.84 26.43 8.75
C ALA A 29 4.90 25.68 7.79
N TYR A 30 5.41 25.14 6.67
CA TYR A 30 4.62 24.31 5.76
C TYR A 30 4.13 23.02 6.40
N ILE A 31 5.00 22.35 7.17
CA ILE A 31 4.64 21.11 7.90
C ILE A 31 3.59 21.39 8.98
N GLU A 32 3.66 22.56 9.63
CA GLU A 32 2.81 22.93 10.76
C GLU A 32 1.54 23.68 10.36
N GLN A 33 1.39 24.10 9.09
CA GLN A 33 0.22 24.85 8.63
C GLN A 33 -1.13 24.20 8.97
N ASP A 34 -1.16 22.88 9.13
CA ASP A 34 -2.36 22.15 9.53
C ASP A 34 -2.64 22.27 11.05
N LYS A 35 -1.61 22.53 11.87
CA LYS A 35 -1.76 22.76 13.32
C LYS A 35 -2.42 24.12 13.57
N ASP A 36 -1.98 25.16 12.85
CA ASP A 36 -2.53 26.52 12.97
C ASP A 36 -4.02 26.55 12.59
N ASN A 37 -4.41 25.79 11.56
CA ASN A 37 -5.82 25.68 11.17
C ASN A 37 -6.69 24.96 12.22
N GLU A 38 -6.10 24.14 13.09
CA GLU A 38 -6.82 23.49 14.21
C GLU A 38 -6.95 24.42 15.42
N GLU A 39 -5.95 25.28 15.68
CA GLU A 39 -5.97 26.28 16.77
C GLU A 39 -6.92 27.44 16.44
N ASP A 40 -6.95 27.91 15.20
CA ASP A 40 -7.91 28.94 14.75
C ASP A 40 -9.36 28.45 14.79
N LYS A 41 -9.62 27.20 14.49
CA LYS A 41 -10.95 26.59 14.65
C LYS A 41 -11.36 26.47 16.12
N LYS A 42 -10.40 26.31 17.06
CA LYS A 42 -10.66 26.32 18.50
C LYS A 42 -10.94 27.74 19.02
N ALA A 43 -10.32 28.76 18.43
CA ALA A 43 -10.48 30.15 18.85
C ALA A 43 -11.80 30.78 18.38
N THR A 44 -12.39 30.33 17.26
CA THR A 44 -13.61 30.90 16.67
C THR A 44 -14.92 30.22 17.10
N THR A 45 -14.85 29.10 17.81
CA THR A 45 -16.05 28.45 18.35
C THR A 45 -15.84 28.22 19.85
N PRO A 46 -16.52 28.99 20.73
CA PRO A 46 -16.54 28.63 22.12
C PRO A 46 -17.44 27.43 22.24
N THR A 47 -16.91 26.31 22.29
CA THR A 47 -17.55 25.17 22.92
C THR A 47 -16.92 23.83 22.61
N THR A 48 -16.75 23.21 23.71
CA THR A 48 -17.05 21.82 24.00
C THR A 48 -16.12 20.79 23.41
N LYS A 49 -15.28 20.37 24.37
CA LYS A 49 -14.88 18.99 24.53
C LYS A 49 -14.01 18.45 23.41
N ASP A 50 -12.77 18.23 23.83
CA ASP A 50 -11.93 17.13 23.31
C ASP A 50 -12.53 16.50 22.06
N GLU A 51 -11.88 16.67 20.91
CA GLU A 51 -12.17 15.76 19.80
C GLU A 51 -11.91 14.36 20.35
N LYS A 52 -12.94 13.78 20.97
CA LYS A 52 -12.91 12.44 21.51
C LYS A 52 -12.57 11.54 20.33
N SER A 53 -11.38 10.97 20.39
CA SER A 53 -11.03 9.91 19.49
C SER A 53 -12.19 8.92 19.47
N ILE A 54 -12.68 8.61 18.27
CA ILE A 54 -13.77 7.65 18.12
C ILE A 54 -13.26 6.33 18.67
N SER A 55 -13.97 5.73 19.63
CA SER A 55 -13.52 4.47 20.23
C SER A 55 -13.52 3.36 19.15
N PHE A 56 -12.68 2.35 19.34
CA PHE A 56 -12.53 1.23 18.40
C PHE A 56 -13.89 0.64 17.95
N LEU A 57 -14.80 0.35 18.90
CA LEU A 57 -16.11 -0.19 18.58
C LEU A 57 -17.03 0.81 17.89
N GLN A 58 -16.88 2.11 18.17
CA GLN A 58 -17.67 3.14 17.50
C GLN A 58 -17.27 3.31 16.03
N CYS A 59 -16.01 2.99 15.66
CA CYS A 59 -15.56 3.03 14.27
C CYS A 59 -16.44 2.14 13.37
N PHE A 60 -16.93 1.02 13.85
CA PHE A 60 -17.78 0.09 13.08
C PHE A 60 -19.20 0.63 12.81
N LYS A 61 -19.60 1.77 13.38
CA LYS A 61 -20.84 2.45 13.02
C LYS A 61 -20.74 3.18 11.67
N TYR A 62 -19.55 3.41 11.15
CA TYR A 62 -19.32 4.12 9.90
C TYR A 62 -19.21 3.14 8.73
N PRO A 63 -20.03 3.29 7.67
CA PRO A 63 -19.93 2.43 6.47
C PRO A 63 -18.54 2.44 5.84
N GLN A 64 -17.81 3.55 5.94
CA GLN A 64 -16.46 3.70 5.42
C GLN A 64 -15.47 2.74 6.10
N THR A 65 -15.64 2.48 7.40
CA THR A 65 -14.82 1.50 8.13
C THR A 65 -15.01 0.10 7.54
N TRP A 66 -16.25 -0.28 7.25
CA TRP A 66 -16.54 -1.56 6.63
C TRP A 66 -15.99 -1.66 5.21
N ALA A 67 -16.00 -0.57 4.45
CA ALA A 67 -15.38 -0.52 3.13
C ALA A 67 -13.87 -0.78 3.21
N VAL A 68 -13.17 -0.17 4.19
CA VAL A 68 -11.75 -0.42 4.43
C VAL A 68 -11.52 -1.84 4.92
N PHE A 69 -12.33 -2.35 5.85
CA PHE A 69 -12.26 -3.70 6.40
C PHE A 69 -12.37 -4.75 5.28
N PHE A 70 -13.47 -4.74 4.52
CA PHE A 70 -13.67 -5.71 3.45
C PHE A 70 -12.70 -5.51 2.29
N GLY A 71 -12.33 -4.27 1.97
CA GLY A 71 -11.32 -3.97 0.97
C GLY A 71 -9.99 -4.64 1.31
N LYS A 72 -9.51 -4.49 2.54
CA LYS A 72 -8.27 -5.13 3.00
C LYS A 72 -8.41 -6.65 3.12
N PHE A 73 -9.49 -7.13 3.73
CA PHE A 73 -9.76 -8.57 3.86
C PHE A 73 -9.69 -9.31 2.51
N MET A 74 -10.33 -8.76 1.49
CA MET A 74 -10.37 -9.39 0.16
C MET A 74 -9.05 -9.27 -0.61
N THR A 75 -8.32 -8.18 -0.42
CA THR A 75 -7.13 -7.92 -1.24
C THR A 75 -5.84 -8.47 -0.63
N ASP A 76 -5.68 -8.45 0.68
CA ASP A 76 -4.44 -8.93 1.31
C ASP A 76 -4.27 -10.44 1.17
N GLY A 77 -5.36 -11.20 1.07
CA GLY A 77 -5.31 -12.62 0.72
C GLY A 77 -4.62 -12.88 -0.63
N VAL A 78 -4.83 -12.01 -1.62
CA VAL A 78 -4.12 -12.07 -2.92
C VAL A 78 -2.62 -11.81 -2.74
N TRP A 79 -2.25 -10.86 -1.88
CA TRP A 79 -0.86 -10.60 -1.58
C TRP A 79 -0.17 -11.78 -0.89
N TRP A 80 -0.81 -12.34 0.13
CA TRP A 80 -0.30 -13.52 0.84
C TRP A 80 -0.15 -14.71 -0.11
N PHE A 81 -1.10 -14.89 -1.02
CA PHE A 81 -1.00 -15.91 -2.07
C PHE A 81 0.27 -15.68 -2.91
N PHE A 82 0.48 -14.50 -3.47
CA PHE A 82 1.68 -14.23 -4.28
C PHE A 82 2.97 -14.41 -3.48
N LEU A 83 2.98 -14.01 -2.21
CA LEU A 83 4.17 -14.09 -1.37
C LEU A 83 4.59 -15.54 -1.06
N PHE A 84 3.62 -16.39 -0.72
CA PHE A 84 3.92 -17.74 -0.27
C PHE A 84 3.85 -18.79 -1.38
N TRP A 85 2.97 -18.62 -2.36
CA TRP A 85 2.74 -19.60 -3.42
C TRP A 85 3.59 -19.39 -4.67
N ALA A 86 4.13 -18.19 -4.92
CA ALA A 86 4.96 -17.99 -6.08
C ALA A 86 6.25 -18.85 -6.06
N PRO A 87 6.97 -19.00 -4.93
CA PRO A 87 8.10 -19.94 -4.85
C PRO A 87 7.67 -21.40 -5.05
N ALA A 88 6.56 -21.82 -4.44
CA ALA A 88 6.01 -23.16 -4.61
C ALA A 88 5.61 -23.41 -6.07
N TYR A 89 4.93 -22.45 -6.71
CA TYR A 89 4.56 -22.52 -8.11
C TYR A 89 5.79 -22.72 -9.04
N ILE A 90 6.88 -21.99 -8.80
CA ILE A 90 8.12 -22.13 -9.55
C ILE A 90 8.70 -23.54 -9.39
N SER A 91 8.68 -24.08 -8.17
CA SER A 91 9.16 -25.43 -7.88
C SER A 91 8.29 -26.51 -8.53
N ASP A 92 6.97 -26.41 -8.35
CA ASP A 92 6.05 -27.47 -8.74
C ASP A 92 5.83 -27.53 -10.26
N VAL A 93 5.76 -26.37 -10.91
CA VAL A 93 5.48 -26.28 -12.35
C VAL A 93 6.72 -26.39 -13.21
N TYR A 94 7.84 -25.82 -12.74
CA TYR A 94 9.09 -25.75 -13.53
C TYR A 94 10.20 -26.65 -13.01
N GLY A 95 10.02 -27.28 -11.84
CA GLY A 95 11.01 -28.16 -11.24
C GLY A 95 12.24 -27.45 -10.66
N PHE A 96 12.16 -26.11 -10.47
CA PHE A 96 13.25 -25.34 -9.88
C PHE A 96 13.11 -25.32 -8.36
N SER A 97 13.88 -26.14 -7.66
CA SER A 97 13.93 -26.12 -6.19
C SER A 97 14.41 -24.75 -5.68
N SER A 98 13.86 -24.29 -4.55
CA SER A 98 14.08 -22.95 -4.00
C SER A 98 15.54 -22.63 -3.66
N ASP A 99 16.39 -23.63 -3.53
CA ASP A 99 17.84 -23.52 -3.29
C ASP A 99 18.65 -23.32 -4.57
N THR A 100 18.03 -23.51 -5.75
CA THR A 100 18.73 -23.34 -7.02
C THR A 100 18.93 -21.86 -7.36
N PRO A 101 20.09 -21.50 -7.98
CA PRO A 101 20.31 -20.11 -8.42
C PRO A 101 19.23 -19.60 -9.37
N THR A 102 18.67 -20.45 -10.21
CA THR A 102 17.58 -20.09 -11.15
C THR A 102 16.31 -19.68 -10.39
N ALA A 103 15.87 -20.51 -9.43
CA ALA A 103 14.69 -20.17 -8.62
C ALA A 103 14.89 -18.87 -7.85
N GLN A 104 16.05 -18.69 -7.23
CA GLN A 104 16.40 -17.48 -6.49
C GLN A 104 16.38 -16.23 -7.39
N MET A 105 16.91 -16.34 -8.62
CA MET A 105 16.86 -15.26 -9.61
C MET A 105 15.43 -14.93 -10.01
N LEU A 106 14.58 -15.93 -10.28
CA LEU A 106 13.18 -15.71 -10.66
C LEU A 106 12.40 -15.04 -9.53
N ILE A 107 12.58 -15.49 -8.29
CA ILE A 107 11.98 -14.87 -7.10
C ILE A 107 12.47 -13.43 -6.93
N PHE A 108 13.78 -13.20 -7.09
CA PHE A 108 14.35 -11.85 -7.05
C PHE A 108 13.71 -10.93 -8.09
N VAL A 109 13.62 -11.36 -9.35
CA VAL A 109 13.02 -10.57 -10.43
C VAL A 109 11.55 -10.29 -10.16
N LEU A 110 10.78 -11.27 -9.68
CA LEU A 110 9.38 -11.09 -9.29
C LEU A 110 9.23 -9.96 -8.27
N TYR A 111 10.01 -9.99 -7.19
CA TYR A 111 9.95 -8.95 -6.17
C TYR A 111 10.53 -7.61 -6.64
N ALA A 112 11.54 -7.62 -7.51
CA ALA A 112 12.06 -6.40 -8.12
C ALA A 112 11.00 -5.70 -8.96
N ILE A 113 10.20 -6.46 -9.74
CA ILE A 113 9.05 -5.90 -10.47
C ILE A 113 8.00 -5.34 -9.49
N THR A 114 7.73 -6.03 -8.38
CA THR A 114 6.79 -5.58 -7.35
C THR A 114 7.19 -4.21 -6.77
N MET A 115 8.47 -3.87 -6.72
CA MET A 115 8.95 -2.55 -6.28
C MET A 115 8.45 -1.39 -7.17
N LEU A 116 7.98 -1.64 -8.38
CA LEU A 116 7.34 -0.62 -9.22
C LEU A 116 6.11 0.01 -8.53
N SER A 117 5.57 -0.63 -7.50
CA SER A 117 4.51 -0.08 -6.64
C SER A 117 4.86 1.29 -6.02
N VAL A 118 6.14 1.62 -5.89
CA VAL A 118 6.60 2.96 -5.44
C VAL A 118 6.00 4.08 -6.30
N TYR A 119 5.77 3.81 -7.58
CA TYR A 119 5.12 4.77 -8.48
C TYR A 119 3.59 4.81 -8.34
N GLY A 120 3.00 3.87 -7.61
CA GLY A 120 1.54 3.77 -7.44
C GLY A 120 0.91 5.00 -6.78
N GLY A 121 1.64 5.67 -5.89
CA GLY A 121 1.22 6.93 -5.29
C GLY A 121 1.16 8.12 -6.25
N LYS A 122 1.85 8.05 -7.40
CA LYS A 122 1.84 9.13 -8.41
C LYS A 122 0.59 9.12 -9.30
N LEU A 123 -0.07 7.98 -9.46
CA LEU A 123 -1.21 7.87 -10.36
C LEU A 123 -2.39 8.79 -9.95
N PRO A 124 -2.81 8.89 -8.68
CA PRO A 124 -3.83 9.85 -8.27
C PRO A 124 -3.44 11.28 -8.63
N THR A 125 -2.20 11.69 -8.37
CA THR A 125 -1.71 13.03 -8.72
C THR A 125 -1.77 13.30 -10.23
N ILE A 126 -1.41 12.32 -11.06
CA ILE A 126 -1.53 12.43 -12.52
C ILE A 126 -2.99 12.59 -12.94
N ILE A 127 -3.91 11.84 -12.31
CA ILE A 127 -5.35 11.93 -12.59
C ILE A 127 -5.87 13.32 -12.19
N ILE A 128 -5.50 13.83 -11.01
CA ILE A 128 -5.89 15.18 -10.55
C ILE A 128 -5.43 16.23 -11.58
N ASN A 129 -4.16 16.21 -11.92
CA ASN A 129 -3.57 17.20 -12.85
C ASN A 129 -4.20 17.17 -14.25
N LYS A 130 -4.62 16.00 -14.72
CA LYS A 130 -5.23 15.85 -16.05
C LYS A 130 -6.74 16.11 -16.09
N THR A 131 -7.44 15.85 -14.99
CA THR A 131 -8.92 15.83 -14.99
C THR A 131 -9.55 16.85 -14.06
N GLY A 132 -8.78 17.49 -13.18
CA GLY A 132 -9.31 18.40 -12.15
C GLY A 132 -10.15 17.73 -11.07
N LYS A 133 -10.15 16.39 -10.97
CA LYS A 133 -10.91 15.66 -9.95
C LYS A 133 -10.40 15.98 -8.55
N ASN A 134 -11.28 15.89 -7.56
CA ASN A 134 -10.87 15.96 -6.17
C ASN A 134 -9.97 14.76 -5.77
N PRO A 135 -9.15 14.87 -4.72
CA PRO A 135 -8.19 13.82 -4.33
C PRO A 135 -8.86 12.45 -4.08
N TYR A 136 -9.98 12.41 -3.38
CA TYR A 136 -10.72 11.18 -3.12
C TYR A 136 -11.14 10.45 -4.42
N ALA A 137 -11.78 11.17 -5.34
CA ALA A 137 -12.23 10.60 -6.60
C ALA A 137 -11.06 10.12 -7.48
N ALA A 138 -9.94 10.85 -7.48
CA ALA A 138 -8.74 10.46 -8.20
C ALA A 138 -8.11 9.19 -7.60
N ARG A 139 -8.05 9.06 -6.27
CA ARG A 139 -7.56 7.85 -5.60
C ARG A 139 -8.47 6.65 -5.89
N MET A 140 -9.79 6.82 -5.81
CA MET A 140 -10.75 5.76 -6.13
C MET A 140 -10.59 5.28 -7.58
N GLN A 141 -10.36 6.20 -8.53
CA GLN A 141 -10.10 5.84 -9.92
C GLN A 141 -8.76 5.11 -10.07
N ALA A 142 -7.71 5.55 -9.39
CA ALA A 142 -6.40 4.87 -9.40
C ALA A 142 -6.50 3.46 -8.81
N MET A 143 -7.20 3.31 -7.68
CA MET A 143 -7.43 2.01 -7.06
C MET A 143 -8.22 1.06 -7.96
N PHE A 144 -9.24 1.57 -8.68
CA PHE A 144 -9.97 0.78 -9.67
C PHE A 144 -9.04 0.28 -10.79
N ILE A 145 -8.17 1.16 -11.31
CA ILE A 145 -7.19 0.77 -12.34
C ILE A 145 -6.26 -0.32 -11.79
N PHE A 146 -5.69 -0.15 -10.59
CA PHE A 146 -4.81 -1.14 -10.00
C PHE A 146 -5.51 -2.48 -9.73
N ALA A 147 -6.80 -2.47 -9.37
CA ALA A 147 -7.57 -3.70 -9.13
C ALA A 147 -7.76 -4.56 -10.40
N LEU A 148 -7.56 -4.01 -11.60
CA LEU A 148 -7.67 -4.76 -12.84
C LEU A 148 -6.42 -5.60 -13.15
N PHE A 149 -5.25 -5.20 -12.66
CA PHE A 149 -3.99 -5.87 -12.98
C PHE A 149 -3.88 -7.31 -12.45
N PRO A 150 -4.35 -7.65 -11.25
CA PRO A 150 -4.35 -9.03 -10.78
C PRO A 150 -5.10 -10.01 -11.70
N LEU A 151 -6.05 -9.52 -12.51
CA LEU A 151 -6.72 -10.35 -13.51
C LEU A 151 -5.75 -10.90 -14.58
N LEU A 152 -4.61 -10.24 -14.80
CA LEU A 152 -3.56 -10.74 -15.67
C LEU A 152 -3.01 -12.09 -15.21
N ALA A 153 -3.11 -12.41 -13.91
CA ALA A 153 -2.67 -13.70 -13.38
C ALA A 153 -3.42 -14.89 -13.99
N LEU A 154 -4.62 -14.68 -14.54
CA LEU A 154 -5.36 -15.69 -15.30
C LEU A 154 -4.59 -16.18 -16.54
N PHE A 155 -3.70 -15.35 -17.06
CA PHE A 155 -2.86 -15.69 -18.23
C PHE A 155 -1.52 -16.30 -17.82
N ALA A 156 -1.18 -16.33 -16.54
CA ALA A 156 0.13 -16.81 -16.07
C ALA A 156 0.36 -18.28 -16.47
N GLN A 157 -0.62 -19.15 -16.20
CA GLN A 157 -0.51 -20.58 -16.51
C GLN A 157 -0.53 -20.86 -18.02
N PRO A 158 -1.46 -20.32 -18.84
CA PRO A 158 -1.44 -20.53 -20.28
C PRO A 158 -0.14 -20.06 -20.95
N LEU A 159 0.34 -18.88 -20.61
CA LEU A 159 1.57 -18.32 -21.18
C LEU A 159 2.84 -18.98 -20.62
N GLY A 160 2.76 -19.57 -19.44
CA GLY A 160 3.84 -20.32 -18.81
C GLY A 160 4.02 -21.74 -19.32
N ASN A 161 3.21 -22.18 -20.30
CA ASN A 161 3.27 -23.54 -20.81
C ASN A 161 4.53 -23.75 -21.68
N LYS A 162 5.42 -24.64 -21.21
CA LYS A 162 6.68 -24.97 -21.90
C LYS A 162 6.47 -25.61 -23.27
N GLU A 163 5.43 -26.40 -23.44
CA GLU A 163 5.11 -27.08 -24.69
C GLU A 163 4.76 -26.10 -25.81
N VAL A 164 4.21 -24.93 -25.43
CA VAL A 164 3.75 -23.90 -26.37
C VAL A 164 4.82 -22.82 -26.57
N PHE A 165 5.47 -22.37 -25.48
CA PHE A 165 6.36 -21.20 -25.49
C PHE A 165 7.83 -21.57 -25.23
N GLY A 166 8.14 -22.85 -25.13
CA GLY A 166 9.51 -23.36 -24.96
C GLY A 166 10.03 -23.31 -23.51
N GLU A 167 11.29 -23.70 -23.32
CA GLU A 167 11.91 -23.89 -22.01
C GLU A 167 11.93 -22.63 -21.13
N GLN A 168 11.90 -21.45 -21.74
CA GLN A 168 11.94 -20.17 -21.00
C GLN A 168 10.55 -19.59 -20.71
N ALA A 169 9.48 -20.35 -20.92
CA ALA A 169 8.11 -19.91 -20.68
C ALA A 169 7.85 -19.43 -19.24
N TYR A 170 8.65 -19.86 -18.28
CA TYR A 170 8.56 -19.43 -16.88
C TYR A 170 8.69 -17.91 -16.69
N TRP A 171 9.27 -17.17 -17.63
CA TRP A 171 9.37 -15.73 -17.52
C TRP A 171 8.01 -15.03 -17.59
N PHE A 172 7.05 -15.57 -18.37
CA PHE A 172 5.73 -14.95 -18.48
C PHE A 172 4.99 -14.89 -17.13
N PRO A 173 4.80 -16.01 -16.41
CA PRO A 173 4.16 -15.94 -15.10
C PRO A 173 4.94 -15.09 -14.08
N ILE A 174 6.25 -15.11 -14.10
CA ILE A 174 7.07 -14.29 -13.20
C ILE A 174 6.79 -12.79 -13.41
N ILE A 175 6.79 -12.34 -14.66
CA ILE A 175 6.51 -10.95 -15.01
C ILE A 175 5.05 -10.59 -14.67
N ILE A 176 4.10 -11.45 -15.03
CA ILE A 176 2.68 -11.23 -14.78
C ILE A 176 2.39 -11.12 -13.29
N ILE A 177 2.88 -12.07 -12.48
CA ILE A 177 2.68 -12.08 -11.03
C ILE A 177 3.40 -10.88 -10.39
N GLY A 178 4.59 -10.52 -10.86
CA GLY A 178 5.31 -9.33 -10.40
C GLY A 178 4.53 -8.04 -10.64
N ILE A 179 3.95 -7.88 -11.85
CA ILE A 179 3.10 -6.73 -12.19
C ILE A 179 1.81 -6.71 -11.34
N ALA A 180 1.16 -7.86 -11.17
CA ALA A 180 -0.02 -8.00 -10.33
C ALA A 180 0.29 -7.64 -8.86
N GLY A 181 1.45 -8.08 -8.35
CA GLY A 181 1.96 -7.72 -7.03
C GLY A 181 2.24 -6.22 -6.89
N ALA A 182 2.86 -5.60 -7.90
CA ALA A 182 3.10 -4.15 -7.92
C ALA A 182 1.78 -3.35 -7.88
N ALA A 183 0.78 -3.78 -8.64
CA ALA A 183 -0.52 -3.15 -8.65
C ALA A 183 -1.27 -3.32 -7.32
N HIS A 184 -1.20 -4.51 -6.72
CA HIS A 184 -1.76 -4.76 -5.39
C HIS A 184 -1.14 -3.83 -4.33
N GLN A 185 0.18 -3.71 -4.28
CA GLN A 185 0.87 -2.82 -3.33
C GLN A 185 0.53 -1.35 -3.58
N SER A 186 0.39 -0.95 -4.86
CA SER A 186 -0.07 0.39 -5.23
C SER A 186 -1.50 0.65 -4.74
N TRP A 187 -2.39 -0.33 -4.87
CA TRP A 187 -3.76 -0.28 -4.37
C TRP A 187 -3.77 -0.15 -2.83
N SER A 188 -2.99 -0.98 -2.14
CA SER A 188 -2.89 -1.01 -0.68
C SER A 188 -2.36 0.32 -0.12
N ALA A 189 -1.37 0.95 -0.75
CA ALA A 189 -0.89 2.27 -0.37
C ALA A 189 -1.98 3.35 -0.51
N ASN A 190 -2.79 3.28 -1.57
CA ASN A 190 -3.85 4.24 -1.82
C ASN A 190 -5.03 4.11 -0.85
N ILE A 191 -5.42 2.89 -0.44
CA ILE A 191 -6.53 2.72 0.53
C ILE A 191 -6.18 3.37 1.88
N TYR A 192 -4.94 3.28 2.34
CA TYR A 192 -4.49 3.95 3.56
C TYR A 192 -4.55 5.48 3.42
N SER A 193 -4.20 6.01 2.25
CA SER A 193 -4.35 7.43 1.97
C SER A 193 -5.82 7.89 1.93
N VAL A 194 -6.72 7.06 1.40
CA VAL A 194 -8.17 7.30 1.40
C VAL A 194 -8.72 7.36 2.82
N VAL A 195 -8.20 6.57 3.75
CA VAL A 195 -8.58 6.69 5.17
C VAL A 195 -8.30 8.10 5.69
N GLY A 196 -7.15 8.69 5.34
CA GLY A 196 -6.82 10.07 5.68
C GLY A 196 -7.75 11.11 5.06
N ASP A 197 -8.30 10.83 3.87
CA ASP A 197 -9.26 11.72 3.21
C ASP A 197 -10.68 11.64 3.83
N MET A 198 -11.02 10.54 4.53
CA MET A 198 -12.37 10.27 5.02
C MET A 198 -12.56 10.45 6.54
N PHE A 199 -11.50 10.32 7.32
CA PHE A 199 -11.59 10.29 8.77
C PHE A 199 -10.76 11.39 9.43
N PRO A 200 -11.19 11.88 10.63
CA PRO A 200 -10.39 12.81 11.43
C PRO A 200 -9.03 12.20 11.81
N LYS A 201 -8.01 13.04 11.94
CA LYS A 201 -6.62 12.62 12.29
C LYS A 201 -6.56 11.72 13.51
N SER A 202 -7.35 12.00 14.55
CA SER A 202 -7.42 11.21 15.80
C SER A 202 -7.91 9.76 15.60
N THR A 203 -8.58 9.46 14.48
CA THR A 203 -9.21 8.16 14.21
C THR A 203 -8.46 7.35 13.14
N ILE A 204 -7.62 7.99 12.32
CA ILE A 204 -6.90 7.37 11.19
C ILE A 204 -6.16 6.10 11.63
N ALA A 205 -5.38 6.18 12.71
CA ALA A 205 -4.59 5.03 13.18
C ALA A 205 -5.48 3.84 13.56
N THR A 206 -6.64 4.10 14.16
CA THR A 206 -7.60 3.05 14.53
C THR A 206 -8.19 2.38 13.28
N ILE A 207 -8.61 3.16 12.28
CA ILE A 207 -9.17 2.61 11.02
C ILE A 207 -8.13 1.84 10.23
N VAL A 208 -6.90 2.35 10.16
CA VAL A 208 -5.77 1.64 9.53
C VAL A 208 -5.50 0.33 10.25
N GLY A 209 -5.53 0.32 11.60
CA GLY A 209 -5.39 -0.88 12.42
C GLY A 209 -6.50 -1.91 12.16
N ILE A 210 -7.76 -1.47 12.05
CA ILE A 210 -8.91 -2.32 11.69
C ILE A 210 -8.70 -2.95 10.30
N GLY A 211 -8.26 -2.16 9.32
CA GLY A 211 -7.94 -2.65 7.98
C GLY A 211 -6.79 -3.66 7.99
N GLY A 212 -5.72 -3.39 8.73
CA GLY A 212 -4.58 -4.30 8.88
C GLY A 212 -4.97 -5.63 9.56
N MET A 213 -5.81 -5.56 10.59
CA MET A 213 -6.37 -6.75 11.26
C MET A 213 -7.19 -7.59 10.26
N ALA A 214 -8.05 -6.94 9.47
CA ALA A 214 -8.87 -7.63 8.47
C ALA A 214 -8.02 -8.34 7.40
N GLY A 215 -6.91 -7.72 6.97
CA GLY A 215 -6.00 -8.30 5.99
C GLY A 215 -5.13 -9.43 6.53
N GLY A 216 -5.05 -9.59 7.87
CA GLY A 216 -4.31 -10.67 8.52
C GLY A 216 -5.14 -11.92 8.87
N ILE A 217 -6.46 -11.88 8.66
CA ILE A 217 -7.39 -13.01 8.88
C ILE A 217 -7.50 -13.87 7.62
#